data_531394b04028bc2f7d48be8cb2cfbaf9
#
_entry.id   531394b04028bc2f7d48be8cb2cfbaf9
#
_cell.length_a   1.000
_cell.length_b   1.000
_cell.length_c   1.000
_cell.angle_alpha   90.00
_cell.angle_beta   90.00
_cell.angle_gamma   90.00
#
_symmetry.space_group_name_H-M   'P 1'
#
loop_
_entity.id
_entity.type
_entity.pdbx_description
1 polymer ?
#
loop_
_entity_poly.entity_id
_entity_poly.type
_entity_poly.pdbx_seq_one_letter_code
_entity_poly.pdbx_strand_id
1 'polypeptide(L)'
;MGWEDAPPEILELANFTQEFNRESDRGAALVAASLLDERLKGIIRKFFLDSKVSHDLLDGVNAPLGTFSARISAAYALGLIQKNEFDELNLVRKIRNEYGHKWKEVNFDDAPIADLCRSLPWSGPQDIGEKDKPRARFNFAIVALLTDLLWRERLVSRERRTERVWPNKMRS
;
A
#
# COMPACT_ATOMS: atom_id res chain seq x y z
N MET A 1 2.31 13.09 27.88
CA MET A 1 2.91 12.40 26.75
C MET A 1 2.72 13.31 25.55
N GLY A 2 3.78 13.99 25.12
CA GLY A 2 3.71 14.92 23.97
C GLY A 2 3.78 14.14 22.66
N TRP A 3 3.37 14.75 21.57
CA TRP A 3 3.51 14.16 20.22
C TRP A 3 4.97 13.84 19.87
N GLU A 4 5.92 14.51 20.53
CA GLU A 4 7.37 14.31 20.35
C GLU A 4 7.84 12.92 20.83
N ASP A 5 7.09 12.27 21.71
CA ASP A 5 7.38 10.93 22.23
C ASP A 5 6.69 9.80 21.42
N ALA A 6 5.97 10.14 20.34
CA ALA A 6 5.27 9.13 19.53
C ALA A 6 6.27 8.27 18.73
N PRO A 7 5.96 6.97 18.51
CA PRO A 7 6.77 6.13 17.65
C PRO A 7 7.01 6.75 16.27
N PRO A 8 8.20 6.55 15.67
CA PRO A 8 8.55 7.16 14.38
C PRO A 8 7.52 6.89 13.28
N GLU A 9 6.93 5.70 13.28
CA GLU A 9 5.92 5.31 12.30
C GLU A 9 4.62 6.12 12.43
N ILE A 10 4.25 6.50 13.66
CA ILE A 10 3.09 7.37 13.92
C ILE A 10 3.36 8.79 13.43
N LEU A 11 4.56 9.31 13.70
CA LEU A 11 4.96 10.65 13.24
C LEU A 11 5.01 10.71 11.71
N GLU A 12 5.53 9.67 11.07
CA GLU A 12 5.55 9.56 9.61
C GLU A 12 4.14 9.56 9.02
N LEU A 13 3.22 8.77 9.60
CA LEU A 13 1.82 8.73 9.16
C LEU A 13 1.12 10.08 9.35
N ALA A 14 1.35 10.75 10.47
CA ALA A 14 0.78 12.08 10.76
C ALA A 14 1.29 13.13 9.74
N ASN A 15 2.59 13.18 9.50
CA ASN A 15 3.20 14.08 8.53
C ASN A 15 2.67 13.80 7.11
N PHE A 16 2.65 12.53 6.71
CA PHE A 16 2.06 12.14 5.43
C PHE A 16 0.61 12.62 5.29
N THR A 17 -0.23 12.38 6.29
CA THR A 17 -1.65 12.75 6.26
C THR A 17 -1.82 14.25 6.10
N GLN A 18 -0.98 15.06 6.75
CA GLN A 18 -1.01 16.50 6.63
C GLN A 18 -0.69 16.98 5.20
N GLU A 19 0.38 16.47 4.60
CA GLU A 19 0.78 16.82 3.23
C GLU A 19 -0.20 16.27 2.20
N PHE A 20 -0.64 15.02 2.38
CA PHE A 20 -1.60 14.35 1.52
C PHE A 20 -2.93 15.10 1.37
N ASN A 21 -3.43 15.70 2.46
CA ASN A 21 -4.66 16.49 2.42
C ASN A 21 -4.53 17.80 1.64
N ARG A 22 -3.30 18.28 1.42
CA ARG A 22 -3.01 19.52 0.66
C ARG A 22 -2.79 19.25 -0.83
N GLU A 23 -2.61 17.99 -1.21
CA GLU A 23 -2.32 17.61 -2.58
C GLU A 23 -3.50 17.86 -3.53
N SER A 24 -3.18 18.15 -4.79
CA SER A 24 -4.15 18.08 -5.88
C SER A 24 -4.73 16.68 -6.00
N ASP A 25 -5.84 16.49 -6.68
CA ASP A 25 -6.47 15.20 -6.89
C ASP A 25 -5.51 14.18 -7.51
N ARG A 26 -4.79 14.59 -8.55
CA ARG A 26 -3.77 13.76 -9.19
C ARG A 26 -2.59 13.51 -8.25
N GLY A 27 -2.10 14.53 -7.58
CA GLY A 27 -1.00 14.42 -6.62
C GLY A 27 -1.33 13.42 -5.52
N ALA A 28 -2.51 13.51 -4.94
CA ALA A 28 -2.97 12.58 -3.92
C ALA A 28 -3.02 11.13 -4.40
N ALA A 29 -3.57 10.86 -5.58
CA ALA A 29 -3.63 9.50 -6.12
C ALA A 29 -2.23 8.91 -6.36
N LEU A 30 -1.29 9.71 -6.87
CA LEU A 30 0.08 9.28 -7.14
C LEU A 30 0.88 9.07 -5.86
N VAL A 31 0.82 10.03 -4.91
CA VAL A 31 1.59 9.96 -3.65
C VAL A 31 1.10 8.81 -2.78
N ALA A 32 -0.23 8.63 -2.65
CA ALA A 32 -0.80 7.52 -1.90
C ALA A 32 -0.38 6.15 -2.45
N ALA A 33 -0.49 5.96 -3.77
CA ALA A 33 -0.08 4.70 -4.40
C ALA A 33 1.42 4.45 -4.26
N SER A 34 2.25 5.49 -4.34
CA SER A 34 3.70 5.38 -4.15
C SER A 34 4.07 4.94 -2.74
N LEU A 35 3.45 5.54 -1.72
CA LEU A 35 3.71 5.17 -0.32
C LEU A 35 3.24 3.74 -0.02
N LEU A 36 2.05 3.36 -0.49
CA LEU A 36 1.55 1.98 -0.31
C LEU A 36 2.43 0.96 -1.03
N ASP A 37 2.96 1.30 -2.21
CA ASP A 37 3.90 0.45 -2.95
C ASP A 37 5.21 0.24 -2.18
N GLU A 38 5.78 1.29 -1.59
CA GLU A 38 6.97 1.20 -0.74
C GLU A 38 6.69 0.41 0.55
N ARG A 39 5.52 0.56 1.18
CA ARG A 39 5.12 -0.27 2.34
C ARG A 39 5.05 -1.75 1.99
N LEU A 40 4.42 -2.12 0.88
CA LEU A 40 4.38 -3.52 0.44
C LEU A 40 5.76 -4.06 0.13
N LYS A 41 6.61 -3.27 -0.51
CA LYS A 41 8.02 -3.63 -0.77
C LYS A 41 8.77 -3.92 0.53
N GLY A 42 8.63 -3.06 1.54
CA GLY A 42 9.22 -3.24 2.86
C GLY A 42 8.73 -4.52 3.55
N ILE A 43 7.41 -4.76 3.55
CA ILE A 43 6.79 -5.96 4.12
C ILE A 43 7.34 -7.24 3.46
N ILE A 44 7.36 -7.30 2.12
CA ILE A 44 7.86 -8.46 1.38
C ILE A 44 9.35 -8.67 1.67
N ARG A 45 10.16 -7.61 1.68
CA ARG A 45 11.59 -7.66 1.99
C ARG A 45 11.85 -8.23 3.40
N LYS A 46 11.04 -7.85 4.39
CA LYS A 46 11.15 -8.36 5.76
C LYS A 46 10.79 -9.84 5.88
N PHE A 47 9.93 -10.34 5.02
CA PHE A 47 9.55 -11.75 4.99
C PHE A 47 10.55 -12.64 4.27
N PHE A 48 11.13 -12.17 3.18
CA PHE A 48 12.04 -12.97 2.36
C PHE A 48 13.31 -13.35 3.12
N LEU A 49 13.97 -14.39 2.62
CA LEU A 49 15.35 -14.74 2.98
C LEU A 49 16.26 -13.52 2.74
N ASP A 50 17.15 -13.23 3.67
CA ASP A 50 18.12 -12.14 3.50
C ASP A 50 19.23 -12.57 2.54
N SER A 51 19.05 -12.28 1.28
CA SER A 51 19.95 -12.69 0.20
C SER A 51 19.94 -11.70 -0.96
N LYS A 52 21.01 -11.70 -1.73
CA LYS A 52 21.08 -10.90 -2.97
C LYS A 52 19.93 -11.23 -3.92
N VAL A 53 19.55 -12.49 -4.05
CA VAL A 53 18.44 -12.92 -4.92
C VAL A 53 17.12 -12.29 -4.49
N SER A 54 16.85 -12.25 -3.18
CA SER A 54 15.64 -11.60 -2.64
C SER A 54 15.62 -10.10 -2.92
N HIS A 55 16.77 -9.44 -2.83
CA HIS A 55 16.91 -8.02 -3.20
C HIS A 55 16.66 -7.81 -4.70
N ASP A 56 17.27 -8.62 -5.56
CA ASP A 56 17.14 -8.52 -7.02
C ASP A 56 15.67 -8.76 -7.49
N LEU A 57 14.88 -9.54 -6.74
CA LEU A 57 13.45 -9.72 -7.01
C LEU A 57 12.63 -8.43 -6.81
N LEU A 58 13.04 -7.57 -5.88
CA LEU A 58 12.29 -6.37 -5.48
C LEU A 58 12.83 -5.08 -6.11
N ASP A 59 14.14 -5.05 -6.38
CA ASP A 59 14.88 -3.87 -6.80
C ASP A 59 15.59 -4.09 -8.14
N GLY A 60 15.75 -3.01 -8.89
CA GLY A 60 16.48 -3.01 -10.14
C GLY A 60 15.60 -2.95 -11.39
N VAL A 61 16.27 -2.81 -12.52
CA VAL A 61 15.62 -2.78 -13.83
C VAL A 61 15.07 -4.17 -14.14
N ASN A 62 13.77 -4.25 -14.45
CA ASN A 62 13.05 -5.51 -14.72
C ASN A 62 12.92 -6.47 -13.51
N ALA A 63 13.01 -5.97 -12.27
CA ALA A 63 12.75 -6.78 -11.09
C ALA A 63 11.36 -7.44 -11.18
N PRO A 64 11.23 -8.77 -10.97
CA PRO A 64 9.94 -9.48 -11.06
C PRO A 64 8.84 -8.89 -10.16
N LEU A 65 9.20 -8.37 -8.98
CA LEU A 65 8.32 -7.67 -8.03
C LEU A 65 8.58 -6.16 -8.04
N GLY A 66 9.00 -5.61 -9.18
CA GLY A 66 9.32 -4.19 -9.35
C GLY A 66 8.12 -3.28 -9.54
N THR A 67 6.89 -3.81 -9.66
CA THR A 67 5.67 -3.03 -9.88
C THR A 67 4.71 -3.12 -8.71
N PHE A 68 3.92 -2.06 -8.49
CA PHE A 68 2.88 -2.06 -7.46
C PHE A 68 1.91 -3.24 -7.62
N SER A 69 1.49 -3.57 -8.84
CA SER A 69 0.63 -4.71 -9.12
C SER A 69 1.25 -6.06 -8.70
N ALA A 70 2.53 -6.26 -9.04
CA ALA A 70 3.23 -7.49 -8.69
C ALA A 70 3.40 -7.63 -7.17
N ARG A 71 3.70 -6.52 -6.48
CA ARG A 71 3.82 -6.50 -5.00
C ARG A 71 2.50 -6.77 -4.30
N ILE A 72 1.38 -6.20 -4.77
CA ILE A 72 0.04 -6.51 -4.23
C ILE A 72 -0.23 -8.00 -4.35
N SER A 73 -0.02 -8.58 -5.53
CA SER A 73 -0.26 -10.00 -5.77
C SER A 73 0.64 -10.90 -4.94
N ALA A 74 1.94 -10.58 -4.85
CA ALA A 74 2.90 -11.33 -4.06
C ALA A 74 2.59 -11.25 -2.56
N ALA A 75 2.30 -10.06 -2.03
CA ALA A 75 1.95 -9.88 -0.62
C ALA A 75 0.72 -10.70 -0.23
N TYR A 76 -0.30 -10.73 -1.07
CA TYR A 76 -1.50 -11.54 -0.83
C TYR A 76 -1.20 -13.04 -0.93
N ALA A 77 -0.50 -13.48 -1.97
CA ALA A 77 -0.17 -14.90 -2.17
C ALA A 77 0.74 -15.46 -1.05
N LEU A 78 1.55 -14.61 -0.43
CA LEU A 78 2.41 -14.96 0.71
C LEU A 78 1.67 -14.86 2.06
N GLY A 79 0.41 -14.43 2.09
CA GLY A 79 -0.36 -14.25 3.31
C GLY A 79 0.09 -13.05 4.16
N LEU A 80 0.76 -12.07 3.55
CA LEU A 80 1.29 -10.88 4.24
C LEU A 80 0.25 -9.75 4.35
N ILE A 81 -0.80 -9.81 3.53
CA ILE A 81 -1.96 -8.92 3.58
C ILE A 81 -3.25 -9.72 3.52
N GLN A 82 -4.33 -9.15 4.05
CA GLN A 82 -5.65 -9.75 4.05
C GLN A 82 -6.39 -9.54 2.72
N LYS A 83 -7.49 -10.25 2.53
CA LYS A 83 -8.30 -10.17 1.30
C LYS A 83 -8.89 -8.79 1.07
N ASN A 84 -9.40 -8.13 2.11
CA ASN A 84 -9.91 -6.77 2.02
C ASN A 84 -8.80 -5.78 1.64
N GLU A 85 -7.62 -5.86 2.29
CA GLU A 85 -6.45 -5.03 1.94
C GLU A 85 -6.03 -5.24 0.48
N PHE A 86 -6.04 -6.48 0.01
CA PHE A 86 -5.76 -6.81 -1.40
C PHE A 86 -6.75 -6.14 -2.36
N ASP A 87 -8.05 -6.20 -2.07
CA ASP A 87 -9.08 -5.60 -2.92
C ASP A 87 -8.98 -4.07 -2.93
N GLU A 88 -8.80 -3.45 -1.77
CA GLU A 88 -8.63 -2.01 -1.61
C GLU A 88 -7.36 -1.49 -2.32
N LEU A 89 -6.22 -2.17 -2.15
CA LEU A 89 -4.98 -1.83 -2.85
C LEU A 89 -5.13 -1.91 -4.36
N ASN A 90 -5.89 -2.87 -4.88
CA ASN A 90 -6.20 -2.95 -6.30
C ASN A 90 -7.10 -1.81 -6.78
N LEU A 91 -8.06 -1.34 -5.96
CA LEU A 91 -8.85 -0.15 -6.28
C LEU A 91 -7.98 1.10 -6.31
N VAL A 92 -7.12 1.29 -5.31
CA VAL A 92 -6.14 2.41 -5.28
C VAL A 92 -5.24 2.40 -6.52
N ARG A 93 -4.74 1.22 -6.90
CA ARG A 93 -3.92 1.06 -8.11
C ARG A 93 -4.70 1.45 -9.39
N LYS A 94 -5.97 1.07 -9.50
CA LYS A 94 -6.83 1.46 -10.64
C LYS A 94 -7.05 2.96 -10.67
N ILE A 95 -7.37 3.58 -9.53
CA ILE A 95 -7.55 5.03 -9.41
C ILE A 95 -6.27 5.77 -9.85
N ARG A 96 -5.13 5.35 -9.33
CA ARG A 96 -3.81 5.91 -9.72
C ARG A 96 -3.58 5.80 -11.23
N ASN A 97 -3.94 4.68 -11.85
CA ASN A 97 -3.74 4.47 -13.27
C ASN A 97 -4.64 5.40 -14.11
N GLU A 98 -5.87 5.65 -13.69
CA GLU A 98 -6.74 6.63 -14.36
C GLU A 98 -6.10 8.02 -14.39
N TYR A 99 -5.48 8.45 -13.30
CA TYR A 99 -4.75 9.71 -13.24
C TYR A 99 -3.44 9.68 -14.06
N GLY A 100 -2.76 8.54 -14.10
CA GLY A 100 -1.48 8.36 -14.77
C GLY A 100 -1.55 8.38 -16.30
N HIS A 101 -2.67 7.94 -16.87
CA HIS A 101 -2.84 7.82 -18.33
C HIS A 101 -3.51 9.03 -19.00
N LYS A 102 -4.12 9.92 -18.22
CA LYS A 102 -4.82 11.10 -18.76
C LYS A 102 -3.93 12.33 -18.66
N TRP A 103 -3.60 12.93 -19.80
CA TRP A 103 -2.84 14.19 -19.83
C TRP A 103 -3.71 15.40 -19.49
N LYS A 104 -5.03 15.31 -19.74
CA LYS A 104 -6.01 16.33 -19.37
C LYS A 104 -6.22 16.33 -17.85
N GLU A 105 -6.67 17.47 -17.35
CA GLU A 105 -7.11 17.58 -15.97
C GLU A 105 -8.33 16.69 -15.74
N VAL A 106 -8.28 15.88 -14.72
CA VAL A 106 -9.38 15.04 -14.22
C VAL A 106 -9.40 15.15 -12.69
N ASN A 107 -10.57 15.03 -12.11
CA ASN A 107 -10.77 15.12 -10.67
C ASN A 107 -11.48 13.88 -10.13
N PHE A 108 -11.64 13.79 -8.81
CA PHE A 108 -12.28 12.64 -8.17
C PHE A 108 -13.77 12.48 -8.51
N ASP A 109 -14.44 13.53 -8.96
CA ASP A 109 -15.86 13.49 -9.32
C ASP A 109 -16.08 13.00 -10.75
N ASP A 110 -15.04 12.89 -11.56
CA ASP A 110 -15.12 12.38 -12.92
C ASP A 110 -15.22 10.84 -12.96
N ALA A 111 -16.12 10.32 -13.77
CA ALA A 111 -16.13 8.89 -14.08
C ALA A 111 -14.89 8.53 -14.94
N PRO A 112 -14.28 7.35 -14.76
CA PRO A 112 -14.61 6.23 -13.86
C PRO A 112 -14.01 6.36 -12.44
N ILE A 113 -13.28 7.43 -12.11
CA ILE A 113 -12.58 7.60 -10.83
C ILE A 113 -13.59 7.63 -9.68
N ALA A 114 -14.67 8.40 -9.83
CA ALA A 114 -15.74 8.47 -8.85
C ALA A 114 -16.34 7.09 -8.52
N ASP A 115 -16.54 6.25 -9.55
CA ASP A 115 -17.11 4.91 -9.38
C ASP A 115 -16.13 3.97 -8.64
N LEU A 116 -14.85 4.07 -8.94
CA LEU A 116 -13.81 3.34 -8.22
C LEU A 116 -13.74 3.77 -6.74
N CYS A 117 -13.83 5.08 -6.47
CA CYS A 117 -13.87 5.59 -5.11
C CYS A 117 -15.10 5.13 -4.33
N ARG A 118 -16.28 5.08 -4.98
CA ARG A 118 -17.50 4.53 -4.35
C ARG A 118 -17.37 3.05 -4.01
N SER A 119 -16.52 2.31 -4.71
CA SER A 119 -16.24 0.90 -4.43
C SER A 119 -15.29 0.69 -3.26
N LEU A 120 -14.58 1.73 -2.78
CA LEU A 120 -13.76 1.66 -1.59
C LEU A 120 -14.66 1.52 -0.34
N PRO A 121 -14.28 0.73 0.66
CA PRO A 121 -15.06 0.61 1.89
C PRO A 121 -15.10 1.94 2.65
N TRP A 122 -16.14 2.12 3.45
CA TRP A 122 -16.27 3.24 4.37
C TRP A 122 -16.54 2.70 5.77
N SER A 123 -15.58 2.86 6.66
CA SER A 123 -15.70 2.51 8.08
C SER A 123 -15.76 3.74 9.00
N GLY A 124 -15.83 4.93 8.41
CA GLY A 124 -15.94 6.20 9.14
C GLY A 124 -17.35 6.50 9.67
N PRO A 125 -17.51 7.64 10.34
CA PRO A 125 -18.79 8.06 10.87
C PRO A 125 -19.88 8.15 9.79
N GLN A 126 -21.08 7.67 10.08
CA GLN A 126 -22.18 7.59 9.11
C GLN A 126 -22.91 8.93 8.91
N ASP A 127 -22.83 9.80 9.90
CA ASP A 127 -23.48 11.12 9.97
C ASP A 127 -22.68 12.23 9.31
N ILE A 128 -21.46 11.97 8.86
CA ILE A 128 -20.66 12.94 8.12
C ILE A 128 -20.99 12.79 6.64
N GLY A 129 -21.59 13.81 6.02
CA GLY A 129 -21.93 13.85 4.59
C GLY A 129 -20.75 13.72 3.63
N GLU A 130 -19.55 13.65 4.15
CA GLU A 130 -18.29 13.43 3.42
C GLU A 130 -18.17 12.02 2.80
N LYS A 131 -18.86 11.00 3.36
CA LYS A 131 -18.80 9.60 2.90
C LYS A 131 -19.19 9.44 1.42
N ASP A 132 -20.01 10.33 0.91
CA ASP A 132 -20.52 10.30 -0.46
C ASP A 132 -19.61 11.06 -1.43
N LYS A 133 -18.65 11.82 -0.94
CA LYS A 133 -17.66 12.52 -1.75
C LYS A 133 -16.52 11.58 -2.14
N PRO A 134 -16.25 11.36 -3.44
CA PRO A 134 -15.22 10.43 -3.90
C PRO A 134 -13.84 10.70 -3.30
N ARG A 135 -13.43 11.98 -3.23
CA ARG A 135 -12.14 12.38 -2.64
C ARG A 135 -12.04 12.04 -1.14
N ALA A 136 -13.09 12.33 -0.36
CA ALA A 136 -13.09 12.03 1.07
C ALA A 136 -13.02 10.51 1.31
N ARG A 137 -13.76 9.74 0.52
CA ARG A 137 -13.75 8.28 0.58
C ARG A 137 -12.38 7.71 0.24
N PHE A 138 -11.73 8.24 -0.80
CA PHE A 138 -10.36 7.86 -1.15
C PHE A 138 -9.39 8.19 -0.01
N ASN A 139 -9.41 9.41 0.52
CA ASN A 139 -8.52 9.81 1.60
C ASN A 139 -8.69 8.92 2.84
N PHE A 140 -9.94 8.61 3.20
CA PHE A 140 -10.23 7.73 4.33
C PHE A 140 -9.65 6.32 4.11
N ALA A 141 -9.88 5.73 2.95
CA ALA A 141 -9.36 4.40 2.61
C ALA A 141 -7.82 4.36 2.65
N ILE A 142 -7.14 5.40 2.15
CA ILE A 142 -5.68 5.50 2.21
C ILE A 142 -5.17 5.53 3.64
N VAL A 143 -5.78 6.36 4.50
CA VAL A 143 -5.36 6.46 5.92
C VAL A 143 -5.63 5.14 6.66
N ALA A 144 -6.77 4.48 6.38
CA ALA A 144 -7.09 3.18 6.96
C ALA A 144 -6.06 2.12 6.54
N LEU A 145 -5.78 1.97 5.25
CA LEU A 145 -4.77 1.04 4.74
C LEU A 145 -3.37 1.29 5.33
N LEU A 146 -2.95 2.55 5.39
CA LEU A 146 -1.65 2.89 5.98
C LEU A 146 -1.59 2.58 7.46
N THR A 147 -2.71 2.74 8.18
CA THR A 147 -2.82 2.37 9.61
C THR A 147 -2.76 0.86 9.79
N ASP A 148 -3.46 0.08 8.97
CA ASP A 148 -3.46 -1.37 9.00
C ASP A 148 -2.07 -1.95 8.70
N LEU A 149 -1.33 -1.32 7.80
CA LEU A 149 0.01 -1.73 7.41
C LEU A 149 1.13 -1.16 8.30
N LEU A 150 0.80 -0.25 9.23
CA LEU A 150 1.77 0.54 10.00
C LEU A 150 2.83 -0.33 10.70
N TRP A 151 2.39 -1.38 11.38
CA TRP A 151 3.26 -2.29 12.13
C TRP A 151 3.59 -3.59 11.37
N ARG A 152 3.09 -3.73 10.15
CA ARG A 152 3.15 -4.99 9.40
C ARG A 152 4.59 -5.44 9.14
N GLU A 153 5.50 -4.54 8.82
CA GLU A 153 6.91 -4.87 8.63
C GLU A 153 7.54 -5.46 9.90
N ARG A 154 7.23 -4.88 11.07
CA ARG A 154 7.72 -5.37 12.36
C ARG A 154 7.16 -6.74 12.71
N LEU A 155 5.88 -6.97 12.45
CA LEU A 155 5.23 -8.26 12.68
C LEU A 155 5.81 -9.34 11.76
N VAL A 156 5.88 -9.05 10.47
CA VAL A 156 6.38 -9.98 9.45
C VAL A 156 7.86 -10.31 9.63
N SER A 157 8.68 -9.38 10.14
CA SER A 157 10.09 -9.63 10.40
C SER A 157 10.34 -10.78 11.36
N ARG A 158 9.37 -11.11 12.23
CA ARG A 158 9.43 -12.26 13.15
C ARG A 158 9.23 -13.59 12.43
N GLU A 159 8.66 -13.56 11.22
CA GLU A 159 8.39 -14.71 10.37
C GLU A 159 9.33 -14.75 9.16
N ARG A 160 10.44 -14.01 9.21
CA ARG A 160 11.43 -13.98 8.14
C ARG A 160 11.85 -15.41 7.75
N ARG A 161 11.86 -15.68 6.48
CA ARG A 161 12.29 -16.97 5.96
C ARG A 161 13.80 -17.18 6.18
N THR A 162 14.13 -18.39 6.54
CA THR A 162 15.51 -18.86 6.65
C THR A 162 15.72 -20.01 5.68
N GLU A 163 16.95 -20.20 5.25
CA GLU A 163 17.31 -21.34 4.42
C GLU A 163 16.97 -22.64 5.14
N ARG A 164 16.31 -23.55 4.42
CA ARG A 164 15.93 -24.87 4.92
C ARG A 164 16.84 -25.93 4.34
N VAL A 165 17.31 -26.81 5.21
CA VAL A 165 17.93 -28.06 4.77
C VAL A 165 16.81 -29.06 4.42
N TRP A 166 16.77 -29.46 3.15
CA TRP A 166 15.84 -30.46 2.69
C TRP A 166 16.49 -31.84 2.67
N PRO A 167 15.78 -32.92 3.04
CA PRO A 167 16.32 -34.27 2.99
C PRO A 167 16.66 -34.64 1.54
N ASN A 168 17.92 -34.57 1.19
CA ASN A 168 18.40 -34.85 -0.15
C ASN A 168 19.35 -36.07 -0.07
N LYS A 169 18.79 -37.27 -0.17
CA LYS A 169 19.52 -38.53 -0.02
C LYS A 169 20.58 -38.78 -1.12
N MET A 170 20.56 -38.02 -2.20
CA MET A 170 21.47 -38.20 -3.35
C MET A 170 22.69 -37.27 -3.31
N ARG A 171 22.76 -36.33 -2.35
CA ARG A 171 23.80 -35.30 -2.28
C ARG A 171 24.37 -35.10 -0.87
N SER A 172 24.17 -36.05 -0.01
CA SER A 172 24.76 -36.07 1.35
C SER A 172 26.22 -36.46 1.31
#